data_0eeb3d8fc6091b8b8ddf886a0f5f3596
#
_entry.id   0eeb3d8fc6091b8b8ddf886a0f5f3596
#
_cell.length_a   1.000
_cell.length_b   1.000
_cell.length_c   1.000
_cell.angle_alpha   90.00
_cell.angle_beta   90.00
_cell.angle_gamma   90.00
#
_symmetry.space_group_name_H-M   'P 1'
#
loop_
_entity.id
_entity.type
_entity.pdbx_description
1 polymer ?
#
loop_
_entity_poly.entity_id
_entity_poly.type
_entity_poly.pdbx_seq_one_letter_code
_entity_poly.pdbx_strand_id
1 'polypeptide(L)'
;MRPLLTLLSAIILFTYPIAVYFGLNKFGLQTVGIVLAAIFAVRIFTGGQAKIKELKHLAWISGSAGIVLLALGLAFKQHGWLTYYPVIVNVCMLAVFASSLWQPQSIIERLARLQEPELPQSGVDYTRKVTKVWCLFFVINGSIALYTCFQPLEIWTLYNGLLSYVFAGLLFAGEWVVRQRIRQS
;
A
#
# COMPACT_ATOMS: atom_id res chain seq x y z
N MET A 1 -2.24 -6.80 -22.01
CA MET A 1 -2.86 -5.62 -21.38
C MET A 1 -2.87 -5.68 -19.83
N ARG A 2 -3.17 -6.84 -19.19
CA ARG A 2 -3.23 -6.96 -17.71
C ARG A 2 -1.95 -6.60 -16.96
N PRO A 3 -0.73 -7.05 -17.36
CA PRO A 3 0.49 -6.70 -16.62
C PRO A 3 0.84 -5.21 -16.71
N LEU A 4 0.50 -4.56 -17.83
CA LEU A 4 0.74 -3.13 -18.03
C LEU A 4 -0.12 -2.27 -17.08
N LEU A 5 -1.40 -2.62 -16.91
CA LEU A 5 -2.31 -1.92 -15.99
C LEU A 5 -1.89 -2.09 -14.52
N THR A 6 -1.41 -3.28 -14.16
CA THR A 6 -0.88 -3.55 -12.81
C THR A 6 0.40 -2.75 -12.57
N LEU A 7 1.31 -2.71 -13.55
CA LEU A 7 2.54 -1.91 -13.49
C LEU A 7 2.22 -0.41 -13.38
N LEU A 8 1.29 0.10 -14.19
CA LEU A 8 0.84 1.48 -14.13
C LEU A 8 0.24 1.84 -12.77
N SER A 9 -0.61 0.97 -12.21
CA SER A 9 -1.20 1.20 -10.87
C SER A 9 -0.14 1.19 -9.76
N ALA A 10 0.91 0.38 -9.88
CA ALA A 10 2.04 0.39 -8.96
C ALA A 10 2.85 1.69 -9.09
N ILE A 11 3.22 2.10 -10.32
CA ILE A 11 3.94 3.36 -10.58
C ILE A 11 3.15 4.55 -10.02
N ILE A 12 1.85 4.59 -10.26
CA ILE A 12 0.95 5.63 -9.76
C ILE A 12 0.99 5.70 -8.22
N LEU A 13 0.98 4.56 -7.54
CA LEU A 13 1.06 4.51 -6.09
C LEU A 13 2.40 5.04 -5.57
N PHE A 14 3.51 4.71 -6.24
CA PHE A 14 4.86 5.17 -5.90
C PHE A 14 5.04 6.67 -6.14
N THR A 15 4.43 7.21 -7.19
CA THR A 15 4.57 8.63 -7.55
C THR A 15 3.60 9.55 -6.82
N TYR A 16 2.59 8.99 -6.11
CA TYR A 16 1.56 9.76 -5.42
C TYR A 16 2.12 10.87 -4.50
N PRO A 17 3.05 10.62 -3.54
CA PRO A 17 3.54 11.67 -2.64
C PRO A 17 4.33 12.75 -3.39
N ILE A 18 5.09 12.35 -4.41
CA ILE A 18 5.84 13.26 -5.27
C ILE A 18 4.89 14.14 -6.10
N ALA A 19 3.83 13.52 -6.66
CA ALA A 19 2.81 14.24 -7.41
C ALA A 19 2.05 15.25 -6.53
N VAL A 20 1.77 14.90 -5.27
CA VAL A 20 1.16 15.81 -4.30
C VAL A 20 2.10 16.99 -4.00
N TYR A 21 3.37 16.73 -3.69
CA TYR A 21 4.34 17.78 -3.36
C TYR A 21 4.53 18.80 -4.49
N PHE A 22 4.94 18.32 -5.67
CA PHE A 22 5.18 19.20 -6.82
C PHE A 22 3.89 19.78 -7.40
N GLY A 23 2.82 19.01 -7.37
CA GLY A 23 1.54 19.41 -7.89
C GLY A 23 0.93 20.56 -7.09
N LEU A 24 0.89 20.46 -5.76
CA LEU A 24 0.35 21.50 -4.88
C LEU A 24 1.14 22.82 -5.00
N ASN A 25 2.47 22.72 -5.08
CA ASN A 25 3.33 23.89 -5.19
C ASN A 25 3.23 24.63 -6.55
N LYS A 26 2.97 23.89 -7.66
CA LYS A 26 2.95 24.47 -9.01
C LYS A 26 1.56 24.74 -9.57
N PHE A 27 0.61 23.86 -9.32
CA PHE A 27 -0.68 23.83 -10.03
C PHE A 27 -1.90 24.04 -9.12
N GLY A 28 -1.70 24.06 -7.81
CA GLY A 28 -2.77 24.22 -6.82
C GLY A 28 -3.63 22.99 -6.63
N LEU A 29 -4.47 23.04 -5.57
CA LEU A 29 -5.26 21.90 -5.10
C LEU A 29 -6.28 21.38 -6.14
N GLN A 30 -6.87 22.26 -6.96
CA GLN A 30 -7.88 21.84 -7.94
C GLN A 30 -7.29 20.95 -9.03
N THR A 31 -6.17 21.37 -9.64
CA THR A 31 -5.50 20.61 -10.71
C THR A 31 -4.98 19.27 -10.20
N VAL A 32 -4.31 19.29 -9.05
CA VAL A 32 -3.84 18.07 -8.38
C VAL A 32 -5.01 17.16 -8.05
N GLY A 33 -6.12 17.73 -7.58
CA GLY A 33 -7.34 17.02 -7.26
C GLY A 33 -7.92 16.23 -8.43
N ILE A 34 -7.99 16.80 -9.61
CA ILE A 34 -8.49 16.12 -10.82
C ILE A 34 -7.60 14.92 -11.17
N VAL A 35 -6.28 15.11 -11.13
CA VAL A 35 -5.31 14.04 -11.43
C VAL A 35 -5.43 12.91 -10.40
N LEU A 36 -5.51 13.24 -9.11
CA LEU A 36 -5.66 12.25 -8.04
C LEU A 36 -7.00 11.51 -8.12
N ALA A 37 -8.10 12.22 -8.45
CA ALA A 37 -9.40 11.58 -8.66
C ALA A 37 -9.35 10.55 -9.78
N ALA A 38 -8.70 10.87 -10.91
CA ALA A 38 -8.50 9.92 -12.00
C ALA A 38 -7.66 8.72 -11.57
N ILE A 39 -6.58 8.94 -10.79
CA ILE A 39 -5.72 7.89 -10.23
C ILE A 39 -6.51 6.96 -9.31
N PHE A 40 -7.29 7.50 -8.38
CA PHE A 40 -8.10 6.70 -7.46
C PHE A 40 -9.21 5.93 -8.18
N ALA A 41 -9.84 6.54 -9.20
CA ALA A 41 -10.80 5.86 -10.05
C ALA A 41 -10.16 4.66 -10.78
N VAL A 42 -9.00 4.85 -11.44
CA VAL A 42 -8.25 3.76 -12.07
C VAL A 42 -7.91 2.67 -11.05
N ARG A 43 -7.50 3.02 -9.83
CA ARG A 43 -7.19 2.05 -8.75
C ARG A 43 -8.41 1.20 -8.37
N ILE A 44 -9.58 1.80 -8.27
CA ILE A 44 -10.84 1.09 -7.98
C ILE A 44 -11.14 0.10 -9.12
N PHE A 45 -11.08 0.53 -10.38
CA PHE A 45 -11.37 -0.32 -11.54
C PHE A 45 -10.35 -1.45 -11.71
N THR A 46 -9.05 -1.18 -11.56
CA THR A 46 -7.99 -2.20 -11.73
C THR A 46 -7.91 -3.15 -10.55
N GLY A 47 -8.13 -2.67 -9.33
CA GLY A 47 -8.14 -3.49 -8.12
C GLY A 47 -9.24 -4.54 -8.11
N GLY A 48 -10.36 -4.29 -8.82
CA GLY A 48 -11.44 -5.25 -9.02
C GLY A 48 -11.02 -6.55 -9.73
N GLN A 49 -9.84 -6.58 -10.37
CA GLN A 49 -9.29 -7.74 -11.09
C GLN A 49 -8.28 -8.57 -10.29
N ALA A 50 -8.01 -8.22 -9.03
CA ALA A 50 -7.09 -8.97 -8.19
C ALA A 50 -7.58 -10.42 -7.99
N LYS A 51 -6.65 -11.41 -8.05
CA LYS A 51 -6.97 -12.83 -7.85
C LYS A 51 -7.37 -13.14 -6.41
N ILE A 52 -6.88 -12.38 -5.45
CA ILE A 52 -7.16 -12.53 -4.02
C ILE A 52 -8.24 -11.54 -3.60
N LYS A 53 -9.33 -12.05 -3.03
CA LYS A 53 -10.52 -11.27 -2.66
C LYS A 53 -10.19 -10.11 -1.72
N GLU A 54 -9.30 -10.33 -0.76
CA GLU A 54 -8.87 -9.33 0.21
C GLU A 54 -8.13 -8.16 -0.45
N LEU A 55 -7.27 -8.44 -1.44
CA LEU A 55 -6.57 -7.39 -2.20
C LEU A 55 -7.54 -6.58 -3.07
N LYS A 56 -8.61 -7.22 -3.55
CA LYS A 56 -9.70 -6.54 -4.25
C LYS A 56 -10.40 -5.54 -3.32
N HIS A 57 -10.80 -5.97 -2.13
CA HIS A 57 -11.42 -5.09 -1.13
C HIS A 57 -10.46 -3.96 -0.70
N LEU A 58 -9.18 -4.26 -0.52
CA LEU A 58 -8.16 -3.26 -0.22
C LEU A 58 -8.10 -2.14 -1.27
N ALA A 59 -8.10 -2.50 -2.55
CA ALA A 59 -8.08 -1.51 -3.64
C ALA A 59 -9.33 -0.62 -3.62
N TRP A 60 -10.51 -1.21 -3.39
CA TRP A 60 -11.77 -0.48 -3.26
C TRP A 60 -11.76 0.47 -2.06
N ILE A 61 -11.43 -0.02 -0.87
CA ILE A 61 -11.43 0.78 0.36
C ILE A 61 -10.40 1.92 0.26
N SER A 62 -9.15 1.62 -0.15
CA SER A 62 -8.12 2.65 -0.26
C SER A 62 -8.38 3.66 -1.38
N GLY A 63 -8.96 3.22 -2.49
CA GLY A 63 -9.37 4.13 -3.57
C GLY A 63 -10.51 5.05 -3.15
N SER A 64 -11.55 4.50 -2.51
CA SER A 64 -12.67 5.29 -1.98
C SER A 64 -12.21 6.27 -0.90
N ALA A 65 -11.33 5.86 0.01
CA ALA A 65 -10.74 6.74 1.02
C ALA A 65 -9.96 7.90 0.38
N GLY A 66 -9.20 7.64 -0.69
CA GLY A 66 -8.50 8.68 -1.44
C GLY A 66 -9.45 9.71 -2.03
N ILE A 67 -10.58 9.27 -2.62
CA ILE A 67 -11.62 10.16 -3.14
C ILE A 67 -12.26 11.00 -2.02
N VAL A 68 -12.56 10.39 -0.87
CA VAL A 68 -13.14 11.10 0.29
C VAL A 68 -12.17 12.16 0.81
N LEU A 69 -10.88 11.83 1.00
CA LEU A 69 -9.86 12.78 1.45
C LEU A 69 -9.71 13.95 0.46
N LEU A 70 -9.77 13.66 -0.84
CA LEU A 70 -9.74 14.68 -1.87
C LEU A 70 -10.97 15.60 -1.77
N ALA A 71 -12.17 15.03 -1.63
CA ALA A 71 -13.40 15.81 -1.49
C ALA A 71 -13.36 16.72 -0.25
N LEU A 72 -12.86 16.22 0.89
CA LEU A 72 -12.65 17.00 2.10
C LEU A 72 -11.63 18.13 1.86
N GLY A 73 -10.50 17.83 1.21
CA GLY A 73 -9.48 18.83 0.86
C GLY A 73 -10.05 19.98 0.01
N LEU A 74 -10.86 19.65 -0.99
CA LEU A 74 -11.50 20.63 -1.87
C LEU A 74 -12.59 21.42 -1.13
N ALA A 75 -13.44 20.75 -0.32
CA ALA A 75 -14.54 21.37 0.43
C ALA A 75 -14.02 22.37 1.46
N PHE A 76 -12.97 22.00 2.20
CA PHE A 76 -12.38 22.84 3.24
C PHE A 76 -11.21 23.71 2.72
N LYS A 77 -10.88 23.63 1.43
CA LYS A 77 -9.75 24.35 0.81
C LYS A 77 -8.41 24.09 1.52
N GLN A 78 -8.24 22.89 2.08
CA GLN A 78 -7.06 22.45 2.83
C GLN A 78 -6.45 21.20 2.20
N HIS A 79 -5.22 21.29 1.72
CA HIS A 79 -4.50 20.15 1.14
C HIS A 79 -4.00 19.15 2.19
N GLY A 80 -3.99 19.51 3.47
CA GLY A 80 -3.56 18.64 4.59
C GLY A 80 -4.36 17.33 4.69
N TRP A 81 -5.59 17.26 4.20
CA TRP A 81 -6.36 16.02 4.17
C TRP A 81 -5.71 14.92 3.31
N LEU A 82 -5.03 15.31 2.24
CA LEU A 82 -4.35 14.36 1.34
C LEU A 82 -3.13 13.70 2.00
N THR A 83 -2.51 14.34 2.98
CA THR A 83 -1.35 13.77 3.68
C THR A 83 -1.70 12.52 4.50
N TYR A 84 -2.98 12.31 4.85
CA TYR A 84 -3.44 11.11 5.57
C TYR A 84 -3.58 9.87 4.69
N TYR A 85 -3.51 9.99 3.37
CA TYR A 85 -3.68 8.83 2.48
C TYR A 85 -2.69 7.67 2.76
N PRO A 86 -1.38 7.89 2.95
CA PRO A 86 -0.46 6.81 3.32
C PRO A 86 -0.82 6.13 4.65
N VAL A 87 -1.33 6.89 5.62
CA VAL A 87 -1.80 6.33 6.91
C VAL A 87 -2.96 5.36 6.68
N ILE A 88 -3.97 5.79 5.92
CA ILE A 88 -5.14 4.95 5.60
C ILE A 88 -4.70 3.67 4.87
N VAL A 89 -3.78 3.79 3.90
CA VAL A 89 -3.25 2.61 3.20
C VAL A 89 -2.58 1.63 4.17
N ASN A 90 -1.75 2.12 5.10
CA ASN A 90 -1.11 1.26 6.11
C ASN A 90 -2.13 0.59 7.03
N VAL A 91 -3.16 1.31 7.49
CA VAL A 91 -4.25 0.75 8.30
C VAL A 91 -5.02 -0.33 7.53
N CYS A 92 -5.36 -0.08 6.28
CA CYS A 92 -6.03 -1.06 5.43
C CYS A 92 -5.18 -2.31 5.20
N MET A 93 -3.88 -2.15 4.93
CA MET A 93 -2.93 -3.25 4.77
C MET A 93 -2.81 -4.05 6.08
N LEU A 94 -2.66 -3.36 7.20
CA LEU A 94 -2.63 -3.99 8.52
C LEU A 94 -3.91 -4.80 8.77
N ALA A 95 -5.08 -4.24 8.50
CA ALA A 95 -6.36 -4.93 8.70
C ALA A 95 -6.46 -6.20 7.84
N VAL A 96 -6.06 -6.14 6.56
CA VAL A 96 -6.07 -7.30 5.66
C VAL A 96 -5.08 -8.37 6.12
N PHE A 97 -3.85 -7.99 6.46
CA PHE A 97 -2.82 -8.94 6.88
C PHE A 97 -3.14 -9.55 8.25
N ALA A 98 -3.52 -8.71 9.23
CA ALA A 98 -3.86 -9.17 10.56
C ALA A 98 -5.10 -10.08 10.55
N SER A 99 -6.19 -9.69 9.88
CA SER A 99 -7.39 -10.53 9.79
C SER A 99 -7.12 -11.89 9.15
N SER A 100 -6.18 -11.98 8.21
CA SER A 100 -5.80 -13.24 7.58
C SER A 100 -5.11 -14.22 8.54
N LEU A 101 -4.54 -13.74 9.65
CA LEU A 101 -3.93 -14.59 10.68
C LEU A 101 -4.96 -15.42 11.49
N TRP A 102 -6.22 -14.98 11.53
CA TRP A 102 -7.34 -15.73 12.13
C TRP A 102 -8.06 -16.65 11.14
N GLN A 103 -7.64 -16.65 9.88
CA GLN A 103 -8.19 -17.51 8.83
C GLN A 103 -7.32 -18.76 8.65
N PRO A 104 -7.84 -19.83 8.03
CA PRO A 104 -7.08 -21.06 7.78
C PRO A 104 -5.78 -20.81 7.02
N GLN A 105 -5.78 -19.87 6.08
CA GLN A 105 -4.63 -19.50 5.27
C GLN A 105 -4.30 -18.01 5.43
N SER A 106 -3.06 -17.69 5.81
CA SER A 106 -2.57 -16.32 5.88
C SER A 106 -2.46 -15.69 4.49
N ILE A 107 -2.45 -14.34 4.41
CA ILE A 107 -2.39 -13.64 3.11
C ILE A 107 -1.12 -14.01 2.32
N ILE A 108 0.04 -14.14 3.00
CA ILE A 108 1.30 -14.53 2.35
C ILE A 108 1.25 -15.99 1.89
N GLU A 109 0.58 -16.88 2.64
CA GLU A 109 0.35 -18.27 2.21
C GLU A 109 -0.48 -18.33 0.93
N ARG A 110 -1.57 -17.57 0.84
CA ARG A 110 -2.39 -17.53 -0.39
C ARG A 110 -1.60 -17.00 -1.58
N LEU A 111 -0.72 -16.01 -1.38
CA LEU A 111 0.17 -15.51 -2.42
C LEU A 111 1.19 -16.58 -2.85
N ALA A 112 1.77 -17.31 -1.88
CA ALA A 112 2.71 -18.39 -2.16
C ALA A 112 2.04 -19.54 -2.95
N ARG A 113 0.80 -19.93 -2.57
CA ARG A 113 0.04 -20.99 -3.26
C ARG A 113 -0.39 -20.63 -4.68
N LEU A 114 -0.32 -19.36 -5.09
CA LEU A 114 -0.50 -18.99 -6.51
C LEU A 114 0.65 -19.48 -7.39
N GLN A 115 1.85 -19.69 -6.81
CA GLN A 115 3.04 -20.20 -7.50
C GLN A 115 3.27 -21.68 -7.19
N GLU A 116 2.96 -22.10 -5.97
CA GLU A 116 3.21 -23.44 -5.42
C GLU A 116 1.94 -23.94 -4.69
N PRO A 117 0.98 -24.56 -5.44
CA PRO A 117 -0.30 -24.97 -4.85
C PRO A 117 -0.17 -25.93 -3.66
N GLU A 118 0.80 -26.86 -3.73
CA GLU A 118 1.10 -27.85 -2.69
C GLU A 118 2.25 -27.35 -1.79
N LEU A 119 1.96 -26.32 -0.96
CA LEU A 119 2.92 -25.78 -0.03
C LEU A 119 3.09 -26.73 1.17
N PRO A 120 4.32 -27.20 1.49
CA PRO A 120 4.58 -28.06 2.64
C PRO A 120 4.31 -27.33 3.97
N GLN A 121 4.10 -28.08 5.07
CA GLN A 121 3.76 -27.49 6.37
C GLN A 121 4.80 -26.48 6.87
N SER A 122 6.09 -26.72 6.63
CA SER A 122 7.17 -25.78 6.94
C SER A 122 7.01 -24.44 6.20
N GLY A 123 6.56 -24.49 4.93
CA GLY A 123 6.22 -23.31 4.14
C GLY A 123 5.00 -22.57 4.66
N VAL A 124 3.98 -23.29 5.15
CA VAL A 124 2.78 -22.69 5.79
C VAL A 124 3.19 -21.93 7.05
N ASP A 125 3.99 -22.56 7.92
CA ASP A 125 4.47 -21.95 9.16
C ASP A 125 5.36 -20.72 8.90
N TYR A 126 6.20 -20.81 7.87
CA TYR A 126 7.03 -19.70 7.44
C TYR A 126 6.18 -18.51 6.92
N THR A 127 5.24 -18.76 6.02
CA THR A 127 4.39 -17.70 5.45
C THR A 127 3.54 -17.00 6.52
N ARG A 128 3.14 -17.73 7.55
CA ARG A 128 2.44 -17.17 8.71
C ARG A 128 3.35 -16.25 9.54
N LYS A 129 4.62 -16.60 9.74
CA LYS A 129 5.62 -15.72 10.37
C LYS A 129 5.86 -14.46 9.55
N VAL A 130 6.03 -14.59 8.24
CA VAL A 130 6.19 -13.45 7.32
C VAL A 130 4.97 -12.51 7.38
N THR A 131 3.75 -13.06 7.43
CA THR A 131 2.54 -12.25 7.59
C THR A 131 2.58 -11.39 8.86
N LYS A 132 3.04 -11.95 10.00
CA LYS A 132 3.21 -11.20 11.27
C LYS A 132 4.26 -10.09 11.14
N VAL A 133 5.37 -10.35 10.46
CA VAL A 133 6.42 -9.35 10.22
C VAL A 133 5.87 -8.18 9.40
N TRP A 134 5.07 -8.45 8.36
CA TRP A 134 4.39 -7.41 7.59
C TRP A 134 3.39 -6.63 8.42
N CYS A 135 2.64 -7.26 9.33
CA CYS A 135 1.76 -6.55 10.27
C CYS A 135 2.55 -5.56 11.13
N LEU A 136 3.69 -5.98 11.68
CA LEU A 136 4.56 -5.11 12.46
C LEU A 136 5.09 -3.94 11.61
N PHE A 137 5.50 -4.21 10.38
CA PHE A 137 5.91 -3.17 9.43
C PHE A 137 4.80 -2.14 9.21
N PHE A 138 3.56 -2.55 8.95
CA PHE A 138 2.45 -1.61 8.73
C PHE A 138 2.12 -0.78 9.98
N VAL A 139 2.27 -1.34 11.19
CA VAL A 139 2.12 -0.58 12.44
C VAL A 139 3.19 0.51 12.53
N ILE A 140 4.46 0.15 12.38
CA ILE A 140 5.59 1.09 12.49
C ILE A 140 5.51 2.13 11.37
N ASN A 141 5.39 1.70 10.12
CA ASN A 141 5.34 2.57 8.95
C ASN A 141 4.13 3.50 8.98
N GLY A 142 2.96 2.99 9.38
CA GLY A 142 1.74 3.79 9.54
C GLY A 142 1.84 4.82 10.66
N SER A 143 2.50 4.48 11.76
CA SER A 143 2.73 5.42 12.87
C SER A 143 3.67 6.55 12.46
N ILE A 144 4.75 6.25 11.71
CA ILE A 144 5.65 7.28 11.19
C ILE A 144 4.94 8.11 10.12
N ALA A 145 4.16 7.50 9.22
CA ALA A 145 3.35 8.22 8.24
C ALA A 145 2.39 9.20 8.92
N LEU A 146 1.73 8.79 10.01
CA LEU A 146 0.86 9.66 10.80
C LEU A 146 1.64 10.82 11.42
N TYR A 147 2.81 10.55 12.01
CA TYR A 147 3.67 11.61 12.55
C TYR A 147 4.06 12.63 11.48
N THR A 148 4.39 12.17 10.27
CA THR A 148 4.78 13.07 9.17
C THR A 148 3.63 13.95 8.66
N CYS A 149 2.37 13.60 8.92
CA CYS A 149 1.21 14.47 8.58
C CYS A 149 1.25 15.82 9.32
N PHE A 150 1.97 15.90 10.45
CA PHE A 150 2.13 17.11 11.27
C PHE A 150 3.47 17.82 11.00
N GLN A 151 4.27 17.34 10.05
CA GLN A 151 5.56 17.89 9.65
C GLN A 151 5.44 18.71 8.36
N PRO A 152 6.46 19.53 8.02
CA PRO A 152 6.53 20.16 6.70
C PRO A 152 6.34 19.16 5.55
N LEU A 153 5.75 19.63 4.45
CA LEU A 153 5.41 18.77 3.31
C LEU A 153 6.63 18.08 2.68
N GLU A 154 7.81 18.68 2.82
CA GLU A 154 9.11 18.11 2.39
C GLU A 154 9.43 16.83 3.17
N ILE A 155 9.28 16.86 4.51
CA ILE A 155 9.53 15.71 5.39
C ILE A 155 8.49 14.61 5.11
N TRP A 156 7.22 14.99 4.97
CA TRP A 156 6.16 14.07 4.60
C TRP A 156 6.45 13.38 3.26
N THR A 157 6.88 14.15 2.27
CA THR A 157 7.18 13.62 0.93
C THR A 157 8.41 12.72 0.94
N LEU A 158 9.47 13.12 1.65
CA LEU A 158 10.68 12.31 1.79
C LEU A 158 10.36 10.95 2.40
N TYR A 159 9.58 10.93 3.48
CA TYR A 159 9.23 9.68 4.13
C TYR A 159 8.26 8.84 3.28
N ASN A 160 7.12 9.38 2.92
CA ASN A 160 6.06 8.63 2.24
C ASN A 160 6.33 8.41 0.74
N GLY A 161 7.17 9.25 0.11
CA GLY A 161 7.55 9.13 -1.29
C GLY A 161 8.84 8.33 -1.55
N LEU A 162 9.69 8.15 -0.53
CA LEU A 162 10.96 7.45 -0.69
C LEU A 162 11.21 6.43 0.42
N LEU A 163 11.37 6.88 1.68
CA LEU A 163 11.89 6.03 2.75
C LEU A 163 10.97 4.84 3.06
N SER A 164 9.65 5.04 3.09
CA SER A 164 8.70 3.96 3.34
C SER A 164 8.80 2.84 2.29
N TYR A 165 9.03 3.20 1.03
CA TYR A 165 9.23 2.23 -0.05
C TYR A 165 10.58 1.53 0.03
N VAL A 166 11.65 2.25 0.42
CA VAL A 166 12.97 1.64 0.66
C VAL A 166 12.86 0.60 1.77
N PHE A 167 12.21 0.93 2.89
CA PHE A 167 12.03 -0.01 4.00
C PHE A 167 11.16 -1.22 3.60
N ALA A 168 10.07 -1.01 2.88
CA ALA A 168 9.26 -2.10 2.34
C ALA A 168 10.06 -2.99 1.38
N GLY A 169 10.88 -2.39 0.51
CA GLY A 169 11.75 -3.10 -0.41
C GLY A 169 12.83 -3.91 0.30
N LEU A 170 13.46 -3.35 1.34
CA LEU A 170 14.45 -4.06 2.17
C LEU A 170 13.81 -5.25 2.91
N LEU A 171 12.60 -5.06 3.45
CA LEU A 171 11.85 -6.15 4.08
C LEU A 171 11.53 -7.25 3.08
N PHE A 172 11.08 -6.90 1.88
CA PHE A 172 10.78 -7.85 0.82
C PHE A 172 12.03 -8.60 0.35
N ALA A 173 13.15 -7.89 0.15
CA ALA A 173 14.43 -8.49 -0.24
C ALA A 173 14.96 -9.43 0.85
N GLY A 174 14.87 -9.03 2.11
CA GLY A 174 15.25 -9.86 3.26
C GLY A 174 14.41 -11.15 3.34
N GLU A 175 13.08 -11.02 3.17
CA GLU A 175 12.19 -12.18 3.09
C GLU A 175 12.58 -13.14 1.95
N TRP A 176 12.85 -12.59 0.77
CA TRP A 176 13.23 -13.38 -0.39
C TRP A 176 14.52 -14.17 -0.14
N VAL A 177 15.55 -13.56 0.46
CA VAL A 177 16.82 -14.23 0.81
C VAL A 177 16.59 -15.38 1.82
N VAL A 178 15.80 -15.12 2.88
CA VAL A 178 15.49 -16.15 3.90
C VAL A 178 14.70 -17.29 3.26
N ARG A 179 13.73 -17.00 2.41
CA ARG A 179 12.93 -18.00 1.69
C ARG A 179 13.80 -18.90 0.79
N GLN A 180 14.80 -18.33 0.10
CA GLN A 180 15.72 -19.12 -0.73
C GLN A 180 16.54 -20.11 0.12
N ARG A 181 16.99 -19.71 1.31
CA ARG A 181 17.73 -20.60 2.22
C ARG A 181 16.86 -21.76 2.74
N ILE A 182 15.61 -21.48 3.09
CA ILE A 182 14.66 -22.50 3.58
C ILE A 182 14.31 -23.52 2.50
N ARG A 183 14.28 -23.13 1.23
CA ARG A 183 14.00 -24.02 0.10
C ARG A 183 15.17 -24.95 -0.24
N GLN A 184 16.39 -24.60 0.17
CA GLN A 184 17.61 -25.38 -0.11
C GLN A 184 17.98 -26.33 1.02
N SER A 185 17.37 -26.21 2.19
CA SER A 185 17.54 -27.09 3.36
C SER A 185 16.41 -28.10 3.45
#